data_fe518c6bd71f229d4722bbce3cfd378d
#
_entry.id   fe518c6bd71f229d4722bbce3cfd378d
#
_cell.length_a   1.000
_cell.length_b   1.000
_cell.length_c   1.000
_cell.angle_alpha   90.00
_cell.angle_beta   90.00
_cell.angle_gamma   90.00
#
_symmetry.space_group_name_H-M   'P 1'
#
loop_
_entity.id
_entity.type
_entity.pdbx_description
1 polymer ?
#
loop_
_entity_poly.entity_id
_entity_poly.type
_entity_poly.pdbx_seq_one_letter_code
_entity_poly.pdbx_strand_id
1 'polypeptide(L)'
;MHYAYPAVFREEPDGVTVTFPDVPEAVTCGATLAEARTRAADALISALSVHVEDNRPIPKPSAARGRELVSVTALEATKLALHDAILAAGITEQVLVRRLGLDEKAVRRLRDPLQLSPIGSLESALRCLGKRVEVSVVDGA
;
A
#
# COMPACT_ATOMS: atom_id res chain seq x y z
N MET A 1 7.39 8.98 -1.47
CA MET A 1 7.32 8.22 -0.20
C MET A 1 7.48 6.73 -0.50
N HIS A 2 8.20 6.03 0.36
CA HIS A 2 8.38 4.58 0.23
C HIS A 2 7.42 3.86 1.16
N TYR A 3 6.75 2.83 0.64
CA TYR A 3 5.82 2.01 1.42
C TYR A 3 6.46 0.66 1.72
N ALA A 4 7.54 0.71 2.49
CA ALA A 4 8.26 -0.45 3.00
C ALA A 4 8.23 -0.40 4.53
N TYR A 5 7.70 -1.43 5.16
CA TYR A 5 7.39 -1.43 6.58
C TYR A 5 8.23 -2.44 7.33
N PRO A 6 8.78 -2.06 8.49
CA PRO A 6 9.46 -3.02 9.36
C PRO A 6 8.51 -4.12 9.82
N ALA A 7 8.96 -5.35 9.75
CA ALA A 7 8.22 -6.52 10.19
C ALA A 7 9.01 -7.30 11.23
N VAL A 8 8.29 -7.92 12.15
CA VAL A 8 8.86 -8.80 13.16
C VAL A 8 8.47 -10.24 12.81
N PHE A 9 9.46 -11.06 12.52
CA PHE A 9 9.29 -12.48 12.24
C PHE A 9 9.69 -13.24 13.50
N ARG A 10 8.71 -13.90 14.12
CA ARG A 10 8.95 -14.67 15.34
C ARG A 10 8.84 -16.15 15.01
N GLU A 11 9.96 -16.84 15.11
CA GLU A 11 9.99 -18.28 14.92
C GLU A 11 9.51 -18.99 16.19
N GLU A 12 8.56 -19.89 16.01
CA GLU A 12 7.95 -20.69 17.07
C GLU A 12 8.00 -22.16 16.68
N PRO A 13 7.80 -23.11 17.62
CA PRO A 13 7.90 -24.53 17.30
C PRO A 13 6.96 -24.99 16.17
N ASP A 14 5.82 -24.32 16.01
CA ASP A 14 4.80 -24.70 15.03
C ASP A 14 4.73 -23.75 13.81
N GLY A 15 5.67 -22.82 13.69
CA GLY A 15 5.70 -21.93 12.52
C GLY A 15 6.33 -20.59 12.80
N VAL A 16 6.05 -19.61 11.91
CA VAL A 16 6.58 -18.26 12.01
C VAL A 16 5.42 -17.27 12.04
N THR A 17 5.37 -16.45 13.06
CA THR A 17 4.38 -15.36 13.17
C THR A 17 4.99 -14.06 12.70
N VAL A 18 4.22 -13.26 11.96
CA VAL A 18 4.65 -11.97 11.44
C VAL A 18 3.74 -10.87 11.95
N THR A 19 4.35 -9.82 12.48
CA THR A 19 3.64 -8.61 12.89
C THR A 19 4.33 -7.38 12.33
N PHE A 20 3.59 -6.27 12.25
CA PHE A 20 4.08 -4.99 11.76
C PHE A 20 3.84 -3.92 12.83
N PRO A 21 4.90 -3.37 13.45
CA PRO A 21 4.72 -2.34 14.48
C PRO A 21 3.94 -1.11 14.01
N ASP A 22 4.12 -0.70 12.74
CA ASP A 22 3.44 0.48 12.18
C ASP A 22 2.01 0.18 11.72
N VAL A 23 1.69 -1.10 11.52
CA VAL A 23 0.38 -1.55 11.02
C VAL A 23 -0.07 -2.74 11.87
N PRO A 24 -0.54 -2.46 13.11
CA PRO A 24 -0.86 -3.55 14.06
C PRO A 24 -1.93 -4.53 13.56
N GLU A 25 -2.79 -4.10 12.64
CA GLU A 25 -3.83 -4.94 12.05
C GLU A 25 -3.28 -6.02 11.12
N ALA A 26 -2.06 -5.82 10.61
CA ALA A 26 -1.39 -6.78 9.72
C ALA A 26 -0.69 -7.84 10.55
N VAL A 27 -1.35 -8.97 10.72
CA VAL A 27 -0.79 -10.12 11.44
C VAL A 27 -1.00 -11.36 10.58
N THR A 28 0.03 -12.17 10.45
CA THR A 28 -0.07 -13.42 9.71
C THR A 28 0.92 -14.45 10.26
N CYS A 29 0.89 -15.65 9.70
CA CYS A 29 1.82 -16.70 10.03
C CYS A 29 2.05 -17.62 8.83
N GLY A 30 3.13 -18.35 8.86
CA GLY A 30 3.45 -19.35 7.86
C GLY A 30 4.14 -20.56 8.52
N ALA A 31 4.12 -21.69 7.84
CA ALA A 31 4.80 -22.90 8.33
C ALA A 31 6.32 -22.74 8.28
N THR A 32 6.81 -21.99 7.30
CA THR A 32 8.23 -21.72 7.10
C THR A 32 8.48 -20.22 7.00
N LEU A 33 9.74 -19.81 7.12
CA LEU A 33 10.11 -18.39 6.94
C LEU A 33 9.78 -17.89 5.54
N ALA A 34 10.01 -18.69 4.51
CA ALA A 34 9.69 -18.31 3.13
C ALA A 34 8.19 -18.10 2.93
N GLU A 35 7.36 -18.98 3.47
CA GLU A 35 5.91 -18.86 3.42
C GLU A 35 5.45 -17.64 4.21
N ALA A 36 6.03 -17.40 5.38
CA ALA A 36 5.70 -16.25 6.21
C ALA A 36 6.00 -14.93 5.48
N ARG A 37 7.11 -14.85 4.74
CA ARG A 37 7.44 -13.66 3.94
C ARG A 37 6.41 -13.39 2.86
N THR A 38 5.98 -14.42 2.14
CA THR A 38 4.94 -14.28 1.12
C THR A 38 3.63 -13.80 1.74
N ARG A 39 3.23 -14.41 2.82
CA ARG A 39 1.99 -14.03 3.52
C ARG A 39 2.08 -12.66 4.18
N ALA A 40 3.28 -12.24 4.60
CA ALA A 40 3.49 -10.91 5.19
C ALA A 40 3.14 -9.80 4.21
N ALA A 41 3.56 -9.92 2.95
CA ALA A 41 3.24 -8.94 1.93
C ALA A 41 1.73 -8.86 1.69
N ASP A 42 1.05 -9.99 1.61
CA ASP A 42 -0.40 -10.05 1.44
C ASP A 42 -1.16 -9.44 2.63
N ALA A 43 -0.73 -9.77 3.84
CA ALA A 43 -1.34 -9.22 5.05
C ALA A 43 -1.16 -7.71 5.15
N LEU A 44 0.01 -7.22 4.76
CA LEU A 44 0.30 -5.79 4.77
C LEU A 44 -0.62 -5.02 3.83
N ILE A 45 -0.70 -5.41 2.57
CA ILE A 45 -1.54 -4.66 1.62
C ILE A 45 -3.03 -4.79 1.95
N SER A 46 -3.46 -5.94 2.46
CA SER A 46 -4.84 -6.11 2.91
C SER A 46 -5.19 -5.16 4.04
N ALA A 47 -4.31 -5.00 5.03
CA ALA A 47 -4.51 -4.06 6.14
C ALA A 47 -4.51 -2.61 5.63
N LEU A 48 -3.59 -2.26 4.75
CA LEU A 48 -3.52 -0.91 4.19
C LEU A 48 -4.74 -0.58 3.32
N SER A 49 -5.32 -1.56 2.64
CA SER A 49 -6.52 -1.36 1.85
C SER A 49 -7.73 -0.96 2.71
N VAL A 50 -7.78 -1.44 3.96
CA VAL A 50 -8.82 -1.03 4.91
C VAL A 50 -8.68 0.45 5.27
N HIS A 51 -7.46 0.95 5.43
CA HIS A 51 -7.22 2.38 5.64
C HIS A 51 -7.77 3.20 4.46
N VAL A 52 -7.58 2.73 3.24
CA VAL A 52 -8.12 3.40 2.04
C VAL A 52 -9.66 3.41 2.08
N GLU A 53 -10.29 2.27 2.35
CA GLU A 53 -11.75 2.16 2.46
C GLU A 53 -12.33 3.11 3.51
N ASP A 54 -11.65 3.21 4.64
CA ASP A 54 -12.10 4.04 5.77
C ASP A 54 -11.70 5.51 5.64
N ASN A 55 -11.09 5.89 4.53
CA ASN A 55 -10.56 7.25 4.30
C ASN A 55 -9.61 7.70 5.41
N ARG A 56 -8.83 6.76 5.94
CA ARG A 56 -7.79 7.05 6.94
C ARG A 56 -6.43 7.22 6.27
N PRO A 57 -5.55 8.05 6.84
CA PRO A 57 -4.19 8.18 6.34
C PRO A 57 -3.45 6.84 6.37
N ILE A 58 -2.60 6.63 5.38
CA ILE A 58 -1.72 5.45 5.38
C ILE A 58 -0.65 5.65 6.45
N PRO A 59 -0.44 4.68 7.35
CA PRO A 59 0.61 4.78 8.36
C PRO A 59 1.97 5.01 7.72
N LYS A 60 2.74 5.95 8.26
CA LYS A 60 4.10 6.21 7.78
C LYS A 60 5.03 5.12 8.25
N PRO A 61 5.84 4.52 7.36
CA PRO A 61 6.82 3.54 7.76
C PRO A 61 7.88 4.16 8.68
N SER A 62 8.18 3.48 9.78
CA SER A 62 9.29 3.85 10.64
C SER A 62 10.60 3.29 10.10
N ALA A 63 11.73 3.68 10.71
CA ALA A 63 13.03 3.15 10.34
C ALA A 63 13.12 1.66 10.67
N ALA A 64 13.84 0.90 9.84
CA ALA A 64 13.97 -0.55 9.98
C ALA A 64 14.55 -0.97 11.32
N ARG A 65 15.60 -0.27 11.78
CA ARG A 65 16.28 -0.56 13.05
C ARG A 65 16.66 -2.04 13.21
N GLY A 66 17.23 -2.62 12.15
CA GLY A 66 17.62 -4.01 12.13
C GLY A 66 16.50 -5.01 11.80
N ARG A 67 15.27 -4.54 11.64
CA ARG A 67 14.14 -5.39 11.25
C ARG A 67 14.11 -5.56 9.73
N GLU A 68 13.55 -6.68 9.29
CA GLU A 68 13.32 -6.90 7.87
C GLU A 68 12.22 -5.96 7.37
N LEU A 69 12.45 -5.34 6.21
CA LEU A 69 11.44 -4.51 5.56
C LEU A 69 10.60 -5.33 4.60
N VAL A 70 9.29 -5.16 4.69
CA VAL A 70 8.34 -5.73 3.74
C VAL A 70 7.76 -4.60 2.91
N SER A 71 7.94 -4.69 1.59
CA SER A 71 7.48 -3.68 0.64
C SER A 71 6.19 -4.11 -0.03
N VAL A 72 5.32 -3.14 -0.29
CA VAL A 72 4.21 -3.34 -1.23
C VAL A 72 4.76 -3.28 -2.66
N THR A 73 3.99 -3.75 -3.64
CA THR A 73 4.40 -3.66 -5.05
C THR A 73 4.39 -2.20 -5.53
N ALA A 74 5.06 -1.93 -6.65
CA ALA A 74 5.07 -0.58 -7.23
C ALA A 74 3.67 -0.08 -7.56
N LEU A 75 2.81 -0.95 -8.08
CA LEU A 75 1.42 -0.61 -8.38
C LEU A 75 0.64 -0.28 -7.10
N GLU A 76 0.78 -1.11 -6.08
CA GLU A 76 0.14 -0.89 -4.78
C GLU A 76 0.62 0.42 -4.16
N ALA A 77 1.94 0.67 -4.17
CA ALA A 77 2.52 1.91 -3.66
C ALA A 77 1.95 3.14 -4.37
N THR A 78 1.78 3.06 -5.69
CA THR A 78 1.21 4.16 -6.47
C THR A 78 -0.24 4.43 -6.07
N LYS A 79 -1.01 3.39 -5.82
CA LYS A 79 -2.40 3.54 -5.35
C LYS A 79 -2.49 4.11 -3.94
N LEU A 80 -1.60 3.70 -3.05
CA LEU A 80 -1.51 4.28 -1.70
C LEU A 80 -1.12 5.76 -1.77
N ALA A 81 -0.18 6.11 -2.65
CA ALA A 81 0.20 7.51 -2.86
C ALA A 81 -0.97 8.34 -3.41
N LEU A 82 -1.78 7.77 -4.30
CA LEU A 82 -2.98 8.42 -4.78
C LEU A 82 -3.96 8.70 -3.64
N HIS A 83 -4.17 7.73 -2.77
CA HIS A 83 -5.02 7.89 -1.59
C HIS A 83 -4.52 9.03 -0.70
N ASP A 84 -3.24 9.04 -0.37
CA ASP A 84 -2.64 10.09 0.45
C ASP A 84 -2.76 11.47 -0.22
N ALA A 85 -2.62 11.54 -1.55
CA ALA A 85 -2.76 12.77 -2.31
C ALA A 85 -4.20 13.29 -2.27
N ILE A 86 -5.19 12.40 -2.35
CA ILE A 86 -6.61 12.76 -2.24
C ILE A 86 -6.90 13.36 -0.86
N LEU A 87 -6.43 12.70 0.19
CA LEU A 87 -6.61 13.20 1.56
C LEU A 87 -5.93 14.55 1.76
N ALA A 88 -4.69 14.70 1.27
CA ALA A 88 -3.94 15.95 1.39
C ALA A 88 -4.60 17.10 0.63
N ALA A 89 -5.21 16.81 -0.51
CA ALA A 89 -5.94 17.81 -1.30
C ALA A 89 -7.30 18.19 -0.70
N GLY A 90 -7.79 17.40 0.25
CA GLY A 90 -9.10 17.64 0.88
C GLY A 90 -10.27 17.50 -0.07
N ILE A 91 -10.14 16.73 -1.13
CA ILE A 91 -11.20 16.49 -2.10
C ILE A 91 -11.93 15.17 -1.83
N THR A 92 -13.13 15.07 -2.38
CA THR A 92 -13.91 13.85 -2.33
C THR A 92 -13.64 13.00 -3.57
N GLU A 93 -14.02 11.73 -3.50
CA GLU A 93 -13.98 10.84 -4.65
C GLU A 93 -14.79 11.39 -5.82
N GLN A 94 -15.92 12.05 -5.55
CA GLN A 94 -16.76 12.63 -6.57
C GLN A 94 -16.11 13.78 -7.33
N VAL A 95 -15.29 14.56 -6.65
CA VAL A 95 -14.49 15.61 -7.30
C VAL A 95 -13.50 14.96 -8.27
N LEU A 96 -12.87 13.87 -7.86
CA LEU A 96 -11.94 13.15 -8.72
C LEU A 96 -12.65 12.52 -9.93
N VAL A 97 -13.85 11.97 -9.73
CA VAL A 97 -14.71 11.46 -10.81
C VAL A 97 -14.90 12.55 -11.87
N ARG A 98 -15.29 13.75 -11.47
CA ARG A 98 -15.51 14.86 -12.39
C ARG A 98 -14.25 15.30 -13.11
N ARG A 99 -13.14 15.41 -12.37
CA ARG A 99 -11.85 15.86 -12.95
C ARG A 99 -11.29 14.89 -13.96
N LEU A 100 -11.48 13.59 -13.72
CA LEU A 100 -10.96 12.53 -14.60
C LEU A 100 -11.92 12.22 -15.76
N GLY A 101 -13.18 12.58 -15.65
CA GLY A 101 -14.19 12.21 -16.64
C GLY A 101 -14.49 10.73 -16.68
N LEU A 102 -14.28 10.04 -15.57
CA LEU A 102 -14.55 8.61 -15.41
C LEU A 102 -15.79 8.41 -14.53
N ASP A 103 -16.40 7.22 -14.58
CA ASP A 103 -17.49 6.90 -13.69
C ASP A 103 -16.98 6.54 -12.28
N GLU A 104 -17.90 6.48 -11.32
CA GLU A 104 -17.55 6.19 -9.92
C GLU A 104 -16.87 4.83 -9.76
N LYS A 105 -17.32 3.83 -10.49
CA LYS A 105 -16.76 2.48 -10.43
C LYS A 105 -15.31 2.45 -10.91
N ALA A 106 -15.02 3.16 -12.00
CA ALA A 106 -13.66 3.26 -12.53
C ALA A 106 -12.72 3.96 -11.55
N VAL A 107 -13.16 5.06 -10.94
CA VAL A 107 -12.35 5.79 -9.94
C VAL A 107 -12.15 4.93 -8.69
N ARG A 108 -13.18 4.23 -8.24
CA ARG A 108 -13.07 3.35 -7.08
C ARG A 108 -12.06 2.24 -7.31
N ARG A 109 -12.02 1.68 -8.54
CA ARG A 109 -11.00 0.69 -8.92
C ARG A 109 -9.59 1.27 -8.92
N LEU A 110 -9.41 2.49 -9.40
CA LEU A 110 -8.10 3.16 -9.33
C LEU A 110 -7.60 3.32 -7.90
N ARG A 111 -8.51 3.58 -6.97
CA ARG A 111 -8.17 3.76 -5.56
C ARG A 111 -7.94 2.46 -4.81
N ASP A 112 -8.52 1.36 -5.26
CA ASP A 112 -8.46 0.09 -4.54
C ASP A 112 -7.10 -0.60 -4.73
N PRO A 113 -6.26 -0.69 -3.67
CA PRO A 113 -4.94 -1.30 -3.80
C PRO A 113 -4.96 -2.78 -4.19
N LEU A 114 -6.08 -3.46 -3.98
CA LEU A 114 -6.22 -4.89 -4.28
C LEU A 114 -6.62 -5.15 -5.73
N GLN A 115 -6.92 -4.11 -6.50
CA GLN A 115 -7.29 -4.20 -7.91
C GLN A 115 -6.12 -3.81 -8.81
N LEU A 116 -6.01 -4.46 -9.96
CA LEU A 116 -5.04 -4.06 -10.98
C LEU A 116 -5.58 -2.87 -11.76
N SER A 117 -4.70 -1.95 -12.12
CA SER A 117 -5.01 -0.79 -12.96
C SER A 117 -3.79 -0.45 -13.81
N PRO A 118 -3.99 0.05 -15.04
CA PRO A 118 -2.85 0.53 -15.83
C PRO A 118 -2.14 1.69 -15.12
N ILE A 119 -0.83 1.69 -15.14
CA ILE A 119 -0.05 2.74 -14.47
C ILE A 119 -0.36 4.13 -15.05
N GLY A 120 -0.61 4.21 -16.36
CA GLY A 120 -0.96 5.48 -17.01
C GLY A 120 -2.24 6.11 -16.46
N SER A 121 -3.22 5.29 -16.05
CA SER A 121 -4.44 5.77 -15.42
C SER A 121 -4.16 6.37 -14.05
N LEU A 122 -3.27 5.76 -13.29
CA LEU A 122 -2.84 6.27 -11.98
C LEU A 122 -2.02 7.54 -12.12
N GLU A 123 -1.14 7.61 -13.13
CA GLU A 123 -0.39 8.82 -13.44
C GLU A 123 -1.33 10.00 -13.76
N SER A 124 -2.38 9.75 -14.55
CA SER A 124 -3.36 10.77 -14.89
C SER A 124 -4.10 11.27 -13.65
N ALA A 125 -4.51 10.37 -12.76
CA ALA A 125 -5.18 10.72 -11.52
C ALA A 125 -4.28 11.56 -10.61
N LEU A 126 -3.03 11.16 -10.44
CA LEU A 126 -2.06 11.89 -9.63
C LEU A 126 -1.74 13.25 -10.23
N ARG A 127 -1.65 13.35 -11.56
CA ARG A 127 -1.41 14.62 -12.24
C ARG A 127 -2.54 15.60 -11.98
N CYS A 128 -3.78 15.15 -11.90
CA CYS A 128 -4.92 15.99 -11.52
C CYS A 128 -4.77 16.61 -10.14
N LEU A 129 -3.96 15.97 -9.28
CA LEU A 129 -3.71 16.43 -7.92
C LEU A 129 -2.34 17.13 -7.79
N GLY A 130 -1.73 17.48 -8.91
CA GLY A 130 -0.45 18.17 -8.94
C GLY A 130 0.75 17.27 -8.59
N LYS A 131 0.59 15.96 -8.73
CA LYS A 131 1.64 14.99 -8.41
C LYS A 131 2.18 14.32 -9.67
N ARG A 132 3.42 13.88 -9.61
CA ARG A 132 4.10 13.18 -10.69
C ARG A 132 4.69 11.88 -10.14
N VAL A 133 4.53 10.81 -10.91
CA VAL A 133 5.11 9.50 -10.55
C VAL A 133 6.55 9.45 -11.04
N GLU A 134 7.45 9.10 -10.14
CA GLU A 134 8.83 8.78 -10.46
C GLU A 134 9.09 7.32 -10.12
N VAL A 135 9.87 6.63 -10.94
CA VAL A 135 10.19 5.23 -10.71
C VAL A 135 11.68 5.09 -10.45
N SER A 136 12.00 4.38 -9.38
CA SER A 136 13.37 4.04 -9.03
C SER A 136 13.48 2.53 -8.94
N VAL A 137 14.50 1.98 -9.56
CA VAL A 137 14.78 0.54 -9.51
C VAL A 137 16.00 0.34 -8.64
N VAL A 138 15.84 -0.49 -7.62
CA VAL A 138 16.92 -0.80 -6.66
C VAL A 138 17.16 -2.31 -6.66
N ASP A 139 18.30 -2.71 -6.11
CA ASP A 139 18.60 -4.13 -5.98
C ASP A 139 17.60 -4.79 -5.02
N GLY A 140 17.12 -5.99 -5.38
CA GLY A 140 16.21 -6.77 -4.57
C GLY A 140 16.90 -7.46 -3.42
N ALA A 141 16.12 -7.83 -2.43
CA ALA A 141 16.59 -8.62 -1.31
C ALA A 141 16.60 -10.12 -1.65
#